data_6450fc938464fb1e2b149a4752ae9033
#
_entry.id   6450fc938464fb1e2b149a4752ae9033
#
_cell.length_a   1.000
_cell.length_b   1.000
_cell.length_c   1.000
_cell.angle_alpha   90.00
_cell.angle_beta   90.00
_cell.angle_gamma   90.00
#
_symmetry.space_group_name_H-M   'P 1'
#
loop_
_entity.id
_entity.type
_entity.pdbx_description
1 polymer ?
#
loop_
_entity_poly.entity_id
_entity_poly.type
_entity_poly.pdbx_seq_one_letter_code
_entity_poly.pdbx_strand_id
1 'polypeptide(L)'
;MSTFSKSGFKSLNYNSFRPQYPPSFYELLLDYTGKKTLSNVIDVGCGTGVASFPLLNFAQNVTGLDLSPLMIETANKLKESRLNELGINDTSRIKFEVADVNDFEASPGEFDLVTAAECIHWFKDYERFFAAVAKQLKPGATLAYWYYVDPLIVDFQGPSTAKMSKSQILSEAMGLYENMVYKDGNLLGPYWEQPGRSILQGFLTEVDKHIPKDLYTDIKIRKYMPDEKKPYRDDDMRLVRKDISLVDYTNYIATYSSFHNYEEATGNARKLIE
;
A
#
# COMPACT_ATOMS: atom_id res chain seq x y z
N MET A 1 -16.93 -7.97 -1.85
CA MET A 1 -15.54 -8.43 -2.07
C MET A 1 -14.84 -7.37 -2.86
N SER A 2 -13.59 -7.01 -2.50
CA SER A 2 -12.82 -6.02 -3.25
C SER A 2 -12.36 -6.59 -4.60
N THR A 3 -12.03 -5.72 -5.55
CA THR A 3 -11.43 -6.10 -6.86
C THR A 3 -10.23 -7.04 -6.69
N PHE A 4 -9.43 -6.84 -5.66
CA PHE A 4 -8.24 -7.63 -5.36
C PHE A 4 -8.51 -9.09 -4.96
N SER A 5 -9.76 -9.44 -4.67
CA SER A 5 -10.20 -10.81 -4.36
C SER A 5 -10.78 -11.55 -5.58
N LYS A 6 -10.88 -10.90 -6.74
CA LYS A 6 -11.45 -11.50 -7.96
C LYS A 6 -10.42 -12.45 -8.61
N SER A 7 -10.91 -13.58 -9.15
CA SER A 7 -10.06 -14.61 -9.79
C SER A 7 -9.28 -14.12 -11.01
N GLY A 8 -9.73 -13.07 -11.68
CA GLY A 8 -9.06 -12.43 -12.82
C GLY A 8 -7.97 -11.42 -12.45
N PHE A 9 -7.79 -11.13 -11.17
CA PHE A 9 -6.80 -10.14 -10.73
C PHE A 9 -5.36 -10.65 -10.92
N LYS A 10 -4.50 -9.81 -11.51
CA LYS A 10 -3.10 -10.16 -11.80
C LYS A 10 -2.19 -9.79 -10.63
N SER A 11 -2.19 -10.60 -9.57
CA SER A 11 -1.47 -10.33 -8.31
C SER A 11 0.06 -10.24 -8.47
N LEU A 12 0.67 -11.00 -9.39
CA LEU A 12 2.10 -10.88 -9.70
C LEU A 12 2.43 -9.55 -10.36
N ASN A 13 1.57 -9.09 -11.29
CA ASN A 13 1.71 -7.77 -11.91
C ASN A 13 1.59 -6.66 -10.87
N TYR A 14 0.61 -6.78 -9.98
CA TYR A 14 0.45 -5.89 -8.83
C TYR A 14 1.75 -5.80 -8.01
N ASN A 15 2.32 -6.92 -7.60
CA ASN A 15 3.56 -6.94 -6.84
C ASN A 15 4.74 -6.27 -7.58
N SER A 16 4.82 -6.42 -8.91
CA SER A 16 5.94 -5.92 -9.71
C SER A 16 5.91 -4.40 -9.89
N PHE A 17 4.72 -3.79 -9.96
CA PHE A 17 4.57 -2.38 -10.35
C PHE A 17 4.13 -1.47 -9.20
N ARG A 18 3.70 -2.01 -8.06
CA ARG A 18 3.41 -1.18 -6.88
C ARG A 18 4.69 -0.63 -6.24
N PRO A 19 4.65 0.60 -5.69
CA PRO A 19 5.78 1.19 -4.98
C PRO A 19 6.27 0.31 -3.83
N GLN A 20 7.59 0.30 -3.63
CA GLN A 20 8.22 -0.29 -2.45
C GLN A 20 8.45 0.81 -1.42
N TYR A 21 8.20 0.50 -0.15
CA TYR A 21 8.45 1.45 0.94
C TYR A 21 9.96 1.59 1.18
N PRO A 22 10.50 2.81 1.31
CA PRO A 22 11.93 3.02 1.51
C PRO A 22 12.37 2.52 2.91
N PRO A 23 13.65 2.16 3.11
CA PRO A 23 14.17 1.78 4.43
C PRO A 23 13.88 2.81 5.52
N SER A 24 14.02 4.10 5.21
CA SER A 24 13.72 5.21 6.11
C SER A 24 12.28 5.21 6.66
N PHE A 25 11.33 4.65 5.91
CA PHE A 25 9.96 4.46 6.39
C PHE A 25 9.90 3.45 7.54
N TYR A 26 10.59 2.31 7.39
CA TYR A 26 10.60 1.27 8.42
C TYR A 26 11.42 1.70 9.64
N GLU A 27 12.50 2.48 9.46
CA GLU A 27 13.24 3.10 10.56
C GLU A 27 12.34 4.04 11.37
N LEU A 28 11.56 4.91 10.70
CA LEU A 28 10.58 5.76 11.36
C LEU A 28 9.54 4.96 12.16
N LEU A 29 9.06 3.86 11.58
CA LEU A 29 8.09 2.98 12.22
C LEU A 29 8.70 2.33 13.48
N LEU A 30 9.93 1.84 13.37
CA LEU A 30 10.65 1.24 14.49
C LEU A 30 10.93 2.27 15.60
N ASP A 31 11.41 3.45 15.25
CA ASP A 31 11.64 4.55 16.19
C ASP A 31 10.38 4.91 16.98
N TYR A 32 9.22 4.91 16.31
CA TYR A 32 7.95 5.17 16.98
C TYR A 32 7.61 4.10 18.03
N THR A 33 7.98 2.84 17.80
CA THR A 33 7.76 1.77 18.78
C THR A 33 8.63 1.89 20.02
N GLY A 34 9.70 2.70 19.99
CA GLY A 34 10.70 2.81 21.04
C GLY A 34 11.56 1.55 21.24
N LYS A 35 11.50 0.60 20.31
CA LYS A 35 12.20 -0.69 20.39
C LYS A 35 13.25 -0.80 19.28
N LYS A 36 14.33 -1.54 19.54
CA LYS A 36 15.35 -1.84 18.51
C LYS A 36 14.98 -3.07 17.68
N THR A 37 14.24 -4.00 18.26
CA THR A 37 13.76 -5.24 17.62
C THR A 37 12.38 -5.58 18.15
N LEU A 38 11.59 -6.23 17.32
CA LEU A 38 10.25 -6.70 17.63
C LEU A 38 10.24 -8.22 17.65
N SER A 39 9.45 -8.83 18.53
CA SER A 39 9.30 -10.29 18.54
C SER A 39 8.29 -10.74 17.49
N ASN A 40 7.07 -10.26 17.58
CA ASN A 40 5.98 -10.66 16.71
C ASN A 40 5.27 -9.44 16.12
N VAL A 41 5.02 -9.49 14.82
CA VAL A 41 4.32 -8.44 14.07
C VAL A 41 3.19 -9.06 13.25
N ILE A 42 2.03 -8.41 13.20
CA ILE A 42 0.97 -8.71 12.22
C ILE A 42 0.96 -7.61 11.16
N ASP A 43 0.85 -8.01 9.89
CA ASP A 43 0.58 -7.11 8.76
C ASP A 43 -0.81 -7.44 8.20
N VAL A 44 -1.77 -6.54 8.44
CA VAL A 44 -3.19 -6.71 8.08
C VAL A 44 -3.43 -6.18 6.67
N GLY A 45 -4.16 -6.96 5.85
CA GLY A 45 -4.31 -6.65 4.43
C GLY A 45 -2.98 -6.71 3.71
N CYS A 46 -2.16 -7.72 4.03
CA CYS A 46 -0.76 -7.82 3.60
C CYS A 46 -0.59 -7.95 2.07
N GLY A 47 -1.65 -8.28 1.34
CA GLY A 47 -1.60 -8.50 -0.09
C GLY A 47 -0.56 -9.56 -0.47
N THR A 48 0.33 -9.20 -1.37
CA THR A 48 1.45 -10.05 -1.81
C THR A 48 2.71 -9.94 -0.92
N GLY A 49 2.61 -9.30 0.25
CA GLY A 49 3.69 -9.17 1.21
C GLY A 49 4.64 -7.99 0.98
N VAL A 50 4.27 -7.01 0.14
CA VAL A 50 5.14 -5.84 -0.17
C VAL A 50 5.58 -5.11 1.09
N ALA A 51 4.67 -4.90 2.05
CA ALA A 51 4.99 -4.28 3.33
C ALA A 51 5.57 -5.28 4.34
N SER A 52 5.14 -6.56 4.27
CA SER A 52 5.45 -7.59 5.27
C SER A 52 6.91 -8.03 5.25
N PHE A 53 7.49 -8.30 4.06
CA PHE A 53 8.86 -8.83 3.97
C PHE A 53 9.91 -7.91 4.59
N PRO A 54 9.93 -6.57 4.34
CA PRO A 54 10.92 -5.68 4.94
C PRO A 54 10.81 -5.58 6.47
N LEU A 55 9.66 -5.90 7.09
CA LEU A 55 9.52 -5.95 8.53
C LEU A 55 10.46 -6.96 9.19
N LEU A 56 10.88 -8.01 8.46
CA LEU A 56 11.82 -9.01 8.94
C LEU A 56 13.23 -8.48 9.24
N ASN A 57 13.56 -7.27 8.78
CA ASN A 57 14.84 -6.63 9.11
C ASN A 57 14.93 -6.28 10.62
N PHE A 58 13.78 -6.13 11.30
CA PHE A 58 13.71 -5.76 12.72
C PHE A 58 12.67 -6.53 13.53
N ALA A 59 11.94 -7.43 12.91
CA ALA A 59 11.03 -8.36 13.58
C ALA A 59 11.55 -9.80 13.52
N GLN A 60 11.39 -10.56 14.59
CA GLN A 60 11.72 -11.98 14.60
C GLN A 60 10.71 -12.78 13.76
N ASN A 61 9.42 -12.51 13.97
CA ASN A 61 8.34 -13.18 13.27
C ASN A 61 7.34 -12.17 12.70
N VAL A 62 6.86 -12.45 11.49
CA VAL A 62 5.82 -11.66 10.81
C VAL A 62 4.68 -12.57 10.40
N THR A 63 3.45 -12.17 10.69
CA THR A 63 2.23 -12.83 10.22
C THR A 63 1.49 -11.87 9.29
N GLY A 64 1.40 -12.21 8.01
CA GLY A 64 0.58 -11.47 7.05
C GLY A 64 -0.82 -12.05 6.97
N LEU A 65 -1.84 -11.20 7.11
CA LEU A 65 -3.25 -11.57 6.99
C LEU A 65 -3.88 -10.85 5.81
N ASP A 66 -4.59 -11.57 4.95
CA ASP A 66 -5.38 -10.97 3.88
C ASP A 66 -6.66 -11.80 3.63
N LEU A 67 -7.73 -11.14 3.21
CA LEU A 67 -8.99 -11.81 2.85
C LEU A 67 -8.94 -12.49 1.48
N SER A 68 -7.97 -12.13 0.64
CA SER A 68 -7.83 -12.66 -0.72
C SER A 68 -6.96 -13.91 -0.75
N PRO A 69 -7.52 -15.11 -1.02
CA PRO A 69 -6.72 -16.32 -1.21
C PRO A 69 -5.66 -16.18 -2.31
N LEU A 70 -5.97 -15.43 -3.38
CA LEU A 70 -5.05 -15.19 -4.49
C LEU A 70 -3.84 -14.35 -4.07
N MET A 71 -4.03 -13.33 -3.22
CA MET A 71 -2.95 -12.52 -2.67
C MET A 71 -2.04 -13.37 -1.78
N ILE A 72 -2.62 -14.17 -0.88
CA ILE A 72 -1.89 -15.07 0.01
C ILE A 72 -1.13 -16.15 -0.77
N GLU A 73 -1.74 -16.74 -1.80
CA GLU A 73 -1.06 -17.68 -2.68
C GLU A 73 0.18 -17.04 -3.35
N THR A 74 0.02 -15.79 -3.83
CA THR A 74 1.12 -15.06 -4.45
C THR A 74 2.20 -14.69 -3.43
N ALA A 75 1.84 -14.24 -2.23
CA ALA A 75 2.80 -13.98 -1.15
C ALA A 75 3.62 -15.24 -0.82
N ASN A 76 2.96 -16.39 -0.72
CA ASN A 76 3.63 -17.68 -0.47
C ASN A 76 4.54 -18.11 -1.64
N LYS A 77 4.16 -17.88 -2.90
CA LYS A 77 5.01 -18.13 -4.07
C LYS A 77 6.27 -17.27 -4.08
N LEU A 78 6.16 -16.02 -3.63
CA LEU A 78 7.27 -15.07 -3.57
C LEU A 78 8.17 -15.26 -2.34
N LYS A 79 7.71 -15.99 -1.34
CA LYS A 79 8.33 -16.09 -0.01
C LYS A 79 9.80 -16.47 -0.07
N GLU A 80 10.14 -17.54 -0.75
CA GLU A 80 11.52 -18.02 -0.82
C GLU A 80 12.46 -17.01 -1.48
N SER A 81 12.08 -16.45 -2.64
CA SER A 81 12.90 -15.45 -3.33
C SER A 81 13.09 -14.18 -2.49
N ARG A 82 12.03 -13.70 -1.82
CA ARG A 82 12.10 -12.52 -0.97
C ARG A 82 12.96 -12.72 0.28
N LEU A 83 12.88 -13.88 0.90
CA LEU A 83 13.73 -14.22 2.04
C LEU A 83 15.21 -14.30 1.62
N ASN A 84 15.49 -14.90 0.46
CA ASN A 84 16.84 -14.96 -0.10
C ASN A 84 17.40 -13.55 -0.38
N GLU A 85 16.60 -12.63 -0.93
CA GLU A 85 16.97 -11.22 -1.15
C GLU A 85 17.35 -10.52 0.18
N LEU A 86 16.70 -10.89 1.28
CA LEU A 86 16.97 -10.39 2.63
C LEU A 86 18.09 -11.12 3.36
N GLY A 87 18.66 -12.19 2.77
CA GLY A 87 19.68 -13.02 3.41
C GLY A 87 19.14 -13.87 4.56
N ILE A 88 17.83 -14.18 4.55
CA ILE A 88 17.14 -14.94 5.59
C ILE A 88 16.91 -16.37 5.12
N ASN A 89 17.52 -17.35 5.79
CA ASN A 89 17.38 -18.77 5.47
C ASN A 89 16.20 -19.44 6.20
N ASP A 90 15.79 -18.90 7.33
CA ASP A 90 14.68 -19.43 8.11
C ASP A 90 13.33 -18.96 7.55
N THR A 91 12.70 -19.83 6.79
CA THR A 91 11.39 -19.55 6.18
C THR A 91 10.24 -19.53 7.18
N SER A 92 10.44 -20.01 8.42
CA SER A 92 9.40 -19.99 9.46
C SER A 92 9.16 -18.60 10.03
N ARG A 93 10.08 -17.65 9.82
CA ARG A 93 10.00 -16.27 10.32
C ARG A 93 8.86 -15.45 9.72
N ILE A 94 8.29 -15.89 8.61
CA ILE A 94 7.12 -15.25 8.00
C ILE A 94 6.07 -16.29 7.60
N LYS A 95 4.82 -16.01 7.92
CA LYS A 95 3.66 -16.79 7.47
C LYS A 95 2.60 -15.87 6.89
N PHE A 96 1.83 -16.39 5.93
CA PHE A 96 0.73 -15.69 5.31
C PHE A 96 -0.52 -16.55 5.41
N GLU A 97 -1.62 -15.95 5.91
CA GLU A 97 -2.87 -16.65 6.19
C GLU A 97 -4.07 -15.89 5.59
N VAL A 98 -5.02 -16.65 5.04
CA VAL A 98 -6.30 -16.10 4.62
C VAL A 98 -7.16 -15.92 5.85
N ALA A 99 -7.25 -14.69 6.37
CA ALA A 99 -7.99 -14.40 7.59
C ALA A 99 -8.45 -12.95 7.65
N ASP A 100 -9.57 -12.72 8.33
CA ASP A 100 -9.97 -11.41 8.82
C ASP A 100 -9.30 -11.15 10.19
N VAL A 101 -8.66 -10.01 10.35
CA VAL A 101 -8.03 -9.63 11.63
C VAL A 101 -9.02 -9.60 12.79
N ASN A 102 -10.31 -9.31 12.49
CA ASN A 102 -11.37 -9.29 13.49
C ASN A 102 -11.70 -10.67 14.06
N ASP A 103 -11.43 -11.71 13.31
CA ASP A 103 -11.73 -13.10 13.66
C ASP A 103 -10.45 -13.94 13.83
N PHE A 104 -9.27 -13.31 13.69
CA PHE A 104 -7.99 -13.98 13.83
C PHE A 104 -7.73 -14.35 15.30
N GLU A 105 -7.59 -15.63 15.53
CA GLU A 105 -7.33 -16.17 16.87
C GLU A 105 -5.83 -16.12 17.17
N ALA A 106 -5.42 -15.11 17.93
CA ALA A 106 -4.10 -15.00 18.52
C ALA A 106 -4.19 -14.93 20.04
N SER A 107 -3.10 -15.24 20.72
CA SER A 107 -3.02 -15.03 22.16
C SER A 107 -3.14 -13.53 22.46
N PRO A 108 -4.00 -13.10 23.40
CA PRO A 108 -4.08 -11.70 23.79
C PRO A 108 -2.72 -11.15 24.20
N GLY A 109 -2.36 -9.97 23.69
CA GLY A 109 -1.08 -9.35 24.03
C GLY A 109 0.15 -10.06 23.45
N GLU A 110 0.04 -10.66 22.26
CA GLU A 110 1.13 -11.40 21.61
C GLU A 110 2.04 -10.50 20.77
N PHE A 111 1.50 -9.41 20.18
CA PHE A 111 2.19 -8.65 19.16
C PHE A 111 2.78 -7.34 19.65
N ASP A 112 3.98 -7.02 19.16
CA ASP A 112 4.69 -5.76 19.39
C ASP A 112 4.26 -4.65 18.44
N LEU A 113 3.74 -5.03 17.28
CA LEU A 113 3.31 -4.11 16.23
C LEU A 113 2.22 -4.78 15.38
N VAL A 114 1.20 -4.01 15.05
CA VAL A 114 0.25 -4.33 13.97
C VAL A 114 0.37 -3.26 12.89
N THR A 115 0.52 -3.68 11.64
CA THR A 115 0.56 -2.80 10.48
C THR A 115 -0.66 -2.99 9.59
N ALA A 116 -1.08 -1.90 8.90
CA ALA A 116 -2.13 -1.95 7.88
C ALA A 116 -1.77 -0.99 6.73
N ALA A 117 -1.08 -1.53 5.72
CA ALA A 117 -0.56 -0.77 4.59
C ALA A 117 -1.55 -0.78 3.42
N GLU A 118 -2.01 0.39 2.96
CA GLU A 118 -2.90 0.52 1.78
C GLU A 118 -4.21 -0.29 1.88
N CYS A 119 -4.69 -0.64 3.07
CA CYS A 119 -5.85 -1.53 3.21
C CYS A 119 -6.98 -1.00 4.11
N ILE A 120 -6.68 -0.16 5.11
CA ILE A 120 -7.64 0.22 6.15
C ILE A 120 -8.90 0.92 5.60
N HIS A 121 -8.80 1.60 4.46
CA HIS A 121 -9.92 2.25 3.77
C HIS A 121 -10.95 1.27 3.18
N TRP A 122 -10.65 -0.02 3.19
CA TRP A 122 -11.58 -1.09 2.77
C TRP A 122 -12.40 -1.66 3.93
N PHE A 123 -12.07 -1.34 5.17
CA PHE A 123 -12.74 -1.90 6.33
C PHE A 123 -14.13 -1.28 6.50
N LYS A 124 -15.10 -2.13 6.87
CA LYS A 124 -16.50 -1.71 7.02
C LYS A 124 -16.83 -1.27 8.44
N ASP A 125 -16.11 -1.81 9.41
CA ASP A 125 -16.34 -1.61 10.85
C ASP A 125 -15.01 -1.27 11.51
N TYR A 126 -14.73 0.02 11.61
CA TYR A 126 -13.47 0.52 12.19
C TYR A 126 -13.43 0.30 13.70
N GLU A 127 -14.56 0.39 14.39
CA GLU A 127 -14.61 0.19 15.83
C GLU A 127 -14.25 -1.25 16.18
N ARG A 128 -14.82 -2.22 15.48
CA ARG A 128 -14.47 -3.63 15.59
C ARG A 128 -13.01 -3.88 15.27
N PHE A 129 -12.49 -3.29 14.22
CA PHE A 129 -11.08 -3.40 13.83
C PHE A 129 -10.16 -2.90 14.97
N PHE A 130 -10.36 -1.66 15.43
CA PHE A 130 -9.53 -1.10 16.48
C PHE A 130 -9.60 -1.92 17.77
N ALA A 131 -10.77 -2.40 18.15
CA ALA A 131 -10.95 -3.25 19.35
C ALA A 131 -10.25 -4.61 19.20
N ALA A 132 -10.34 -5.25 18.04
CA ALA A 132 -9.67 -6.52 17.76
C ALA A 132 -8.15 -6.38 17.80
N VAL A 133 -7.62 -5.33 17.18
CA VAL A 133 -6.17 -5.05 17.17
C VAL A 133 -5.67 -4.74 18.58
N ALA A 134 -6.38 -3.92 19.35
CA ALA A 134 -5.99 -3.59 20.74
C ALA A 134 -5.88 -4.84 21.62
N LYS A 135 -6.75 -5.83 21.42
CA LYS A 135 -6.71 -7.11 22.16
C LYS A 135 -5.47 -7.94 21.81
N GLN A 136 -4.99 -7.86 20.57
CA GLN A 136 -3.84 -8.62 20.09
C GLN A 136 -2.49 -7.96 20.45
N LEU A 137 -2.47 -6.64 20.60
CA LEU A 137 -1.28 -5.88 20.94
C LEU A 137 -0.88 -6.06 22.40
N LYS A 138 0.42 -6.15 22.67
CA LYS A 138 0.99 -6.02 24.01
C LYS A 138 0.65 -4.65 24.61
N PRO A 139 0.55 -4.50 25.92
CA PRO A 139 0.45 -3.20 26.54
C PRO A 139 1.57 -2.26 26.09
N GLY A 140 1.23 -1.08 25.58
CA GLY A 140 2.18 -0.10 25.06
C GLY A 140 2.78 -0.45 23.68
N ALA A 141 2.25 -1.47 23.00
CA ALA A 141 2.62 -1.78 21.62
C ALA A 141 1.92 -0.86 20.62
N THR A 142 2.29 -0.96 19.35
CA THR A 142 1.91 0.03 18.31
C THR A 142 0.97 -0.57 17.29
N LEU A 143 -0.07 0.19 16.93
CA LEU A 143 -0.78 0.05 15.66
C LEU A 143 -0.29 1.15 14.71
N ALA A 144 0.12 0.78 13.50
CA ALA A 144 0.49 1.71 12.45
C ALA A 144 -0.27 1.41 11.16
N TYR A 145 -0.92 2.41 10.59
CA TYR A 145 -1.53 2.29 9.27
C TYR A 145 -1.16 3.48 8.40
N TRP A 146 -1.04 3.22 7.10
CA TRP A 146 -0.62 4.24 6.13
C TRP A 146 -1.12 3.93 4.74
N TYR A 147 -1.02 4.94 3.89
CA TYR A 147 -1.22 4.84 2.46
C TYR A 147 -0.31 5.85 1.75
N TYR A 148 -0.11 5.66 0.44
CA TYR A 148 0.56 6.63 -0.41
C TYR A 148 -0.43 7.30 -1.34
N VAL A 149 -0.16 8.57 -1.67
CA VAL A 149 -0.97 9.37 -2.61
C VAL A 149 -0.65 9.01 -4.05
N ASP A 150 -1.41 9.60 -4.98
CA ASP A 150 -1.17 9.46 -6.41
C ASP A 150 0.23 9.88 -6.82
N PRO A 151 0.78 9.29 -7.91
CA PRO A 151 2.10 9.63 -8.39
C PRO A 151 2.15 11.07 -8.91
N LEU A 152 3.29 11.73 -8.70
CA LEU A 152 3.64 13.00 -9.30
C LEU A 152 4.77 12.77 -10.31
N ILE A 153 4.55 13.15 -11.58
CA ILE A 153 5.61 13.13 -12.59
C ILE A 153 6.48 14.36 -12.40
N VAL A 154 7.70 14.18 -11.88
CA VAL A 154 8.61 15.28 -11.53
C VAL A 154 9.66 15.55 -12.60
N ASP A 155 9.95 14.58 -13.45
CA ASP A 155 10.95 14.68 -14.52
C ASP A 155 10.67 13.67 -15.64
N PHE A 156 11.26 13.90 -16.82
CA PHE A 156 11.30 12.93 -17.90
C PHE A 156 12.62 13.05 -18.67
N GLN A 157 13.04 11.95 -19.29
CA GLN A 157 14.18 11.89 -20.19
C GLN A 157 13.71 11.27 -21.52
N GLY A 158 14.11 11.87 -22.62
CA GLY A 158 13.77 11.37 -23.96
C GLY A 158 13.72 12.50 -24.99
N PRO A 159 13.65 12.14 -26.28
CA PRO A 159 13.51 13.12 -27.35
C PRO A 159 12.13 13.80 -27.22
N SER A 160 12.11 15.11 -27.15
CA SER A 160 10.89 15.89 -27.28
C SER A 160 10.85 16.53 -28.65
N THR A 161 9.84 16.20 -29.45
CA THR A 161 9.53 16.87 -30.69
C THR A 161 8.60 18.06 -30.47
N ALA A 162 8.08 18.23 -29.28
CA ALA A 162 7.16 19.29 -28.93
C ALA A 162 7.89 20.63 -28.79
N LYS A 163 7.27 21.70 -29.28
CA LYS A 163 7.71 23.09 -29.06
C LYS A 163 7.30 23.57 -27.64
N MET A 164 7.31 22.68 -26.67
CA MET A 164 6.89 22.93 -25.29
C MET A 164 8.10 22.91 -24.36
N SER A 165 8.07 23.74 -23.34
CA SER A 165 9.06 23.67 -22.26
C SER A 165 8.86 22.39 -21.43
N LYS A 166 9.88 21.97 -20.71
CA LYS A 166 9.82 20.80 -19.83
C LYS A 166 8.67 20.92 -18.82
N SER A 167 8.48 22.07 -18.20
CA SER A 167 7.40 22.32 -17.26
C SER A 167 6.01 22.20 -17.89
N GLN A 168 5.84 22.64 -19.14
CA GLN A 168 4.58 22.46 -19.87
C GLN A 168 4.31 20.98 -20.15
N ILE A 169 5.32 20.23 -20.56
CA ILE A 169 5.17 18.77 -20.80
C ILE A 169 4.77 18.04 -19.52
N LEU A 170 5.41 18.35 -18.38
CA LEU A 170 5.06 17.75 -17.09
C LEU A 170 3.64 18.09 -16.67
N SER A 171 3.24 19.36 -16.84
CA SER A 171 1.87 19.80 -16.54
C SER A 171 0.83 19.10 -17.41
N GLU A 172 1.09 18.97 -18.70
CA GLU A 172 0.20 18.22 -19.61
C GLU A 172 0.12 16.75 -19.27
N ALA A 173 1.25 16.11 -18.96
CA ALA A 173 1.28 14.71 -18.54
C ALA A 173 0.47 14.48 -17.26
N MET A 174 0.57 15.36 -16.27
CA MET A 174 -0.27 15.30 -15.08
C MET A 174 -1.74 15.57 -15.38
N GLY A 175 -2.03 16.51 -16.28
CA GLY A 175 -3.39 16.77 -16.74
C GLY A 175 -4.03 15.56 -17.42
N LEU A 176 -3.28 14.86 -18.26
CA LEU A 176 -3.72 13.59 -18.88
C LEU A 176 -3.98 12.51 -17.85
N TYR A 177 -3.07 12.35 -16.86
CA TYR A 177 -3.26 11.41 -15.76
C TYR A 177 -4.56 11.70 -15.00
N GLU A 178 -4.75 12.93 -14.54
CA GLU A 178 -5.94 13.32 -13.79
C GLU A 178 -7.24 13.14 -14.61
N ASN A 179 -7.18 13.47 -15.89
CA ASN A 179 -8.33 13.29 -16.79
C ASN A 179 -8.69 11.82 -16.89
N MET A 180 -7.71 10.96 -17.19
CA MET A 180 -7.92 9.53 -17.36
C MET A 180 -8.39 8.86 -16.07
N VAL A 181 -7.76 9.20 -14.95
CA VAL A 181 -7.95 8.48 -13.68
C VAL A 181 -9.19 8.96 -12.92
N TYR A 182 -9.59 10.25 -13.10
CA TYR A 182 -10.63 10.86 -12.27
C TYR A 182 -11.71 11.64 -13.01
N LYS A 183 -11.34 12.48 -13.98
CA LYS A 183 -12.25 13.53 -14.46
C LYS A 183 -13.16 13.09 -15.60
N ASP A 184 -12.66 12.25 -16.50
CA ASP A 184 -13.44 11.78 -17.65
C ASP A 184 -14.40 10.66 -17.23
N GLY A 185 -15.70 10.92 -17.38
CA GLY A 185 -16.75 9.97 -17.05
C GLY A 185 -16.80 8.70 -17.92
N ASN A 186 -16.05 8.66 -19.02
CA ASN A 186 -15.94 7.49 -19.90
C ASN A 186 -14.68 6.65 -19.63
N LEU A 187 -13.79 7.08 -18.74
CA LEU A 187 -12.53 6.43 -18.44
C LEU A 187 -12.56 5.83 -17.02
N LEU A 188 -11.45 5.88 -16.28
CA LEU A 188 -11.32 5.16 -15.01
C LEU A 188 -12.09 5.77 -13.83
N GLY A 189 -12.44 7.07 -13.90
CA GLY A 189 -13.07 7.79 -12.80
C GLY A 189 -14.29 7.10 -12.18
N PRO A 190 -15.32 6.70 -12.97
CA PRO A 190 -16.53 6.05 -12.45
C PRO A 190 -16.30 4.65 -11.89
N TYR A 191 -15.16 4.03 -12.17
CA TYR A 191 -14.88 2.63 -11.85
C TYR A 191 -14.08 2.45 -10.54
N TRP A 192 -13.76 3.55 -9.84
CA TRP A 192 -13.18 3.46 -8.51
C TRP A 192 -14.15 2.87 -7.50
N GLU A 193 -13.67 1.93 -6.71
CA GLU A 193 -14.47 1.36 -5.63
C GLU A 193 -14.70 2.37 -4.50
N GLN A 194 -15.98 2.54 -4.15
CA GLN A 194 -16.40 3.42 -3.07
C GLN A 194 -16.86 2.59 -1.86
N PRO A 195 -16.72 3.15 -0.62
CA PRO A 195 -16.23 4.47 -0.26
C PRO A 195 -14.68 4.54 -0.17
N GLY A 196 -13.95 3.45 -0.40
CA GLY A 196 -12.51 3.37 -0.18
C GLY A 196 -11.74 4.50 -0.85
N ARG A 197 -12.05 4.81 -2.12
CA ARG A 197 -11.37 5.91 -2.82
C ARG A 197 -11.64 7.28 -2.18
N SER A 198 -12.88 7.57 -1.79
CA SER A 198 -13.22 8.83 -1.12
C SER A 198 -12.53 8.97 0.24
N ILE A 199 -12.36 7.86 0.97
CA ILE A 199 -11.64 7.83 2.25
C ILE A 199 -10.15 8.18 2.06
N LEU A 200 -9.50 7.63 1.02
CA LEU A 200 -8.11 7.98 0.69
C LEU A 200 -7.98 9.45 0.28
N GLN A 201 -8.88 9.96 -0.55
CA GLN A 201 -8.91 11.38 -0.94
C GLN A 201 -9.16 12.30 0.27
N GLY A 202 -9.88 11.83 1.28
CA GLY A 202 -10.07 12.49 2.58
C GLY A 202 -8.90 12.31 3.56
N PHE A 203 -7.75 11.78 3.12
CA PHE A 203 -6.56 11.58 3.96
C PHE A 203 -6.81 10.73 5.20
N LEU A 204 -7.62 9.68 5.07
CA LEU A 204 -8.04 8.76 6.15
C LEU A 204 -8.73 9.45 7.34
N THR A 205 -9.13 10.71 7.20
CA THR A 205 -9.78 11.47 8.29
C THR A 205 -11.04 10.76 8.79
N GLU A 206 -11.74 10.02 7.92
CA GLU A 206 -12.90 9.24 8.31
C GLU A 206 -12.51 8.08 9.23
N VAL A 207 -11.42 7.38 8.94
CA VAL A 207 -10.87 6.30 9.77
C VAL A 207 -10.45 6.83 11.14
N ASP A 208 -9.71 7.96 11.14
CA ASP A 208 -9.14 8.55 12.35
C ASP A 208 -10.20 8.94 13.40
N LYS A 209 -11.43 9.27 12.96
CA LYS A 209 -12.55 9.58 13.87
C LYS A 209 -12.98 8.39 14.73
N HIS A 210 -12.73 7.18 14.27
CA HIS A 210 -13.15 5.96 14.95
C HIS A 210 -12.08 5.37 15.90
N ILE A 211 -10.93 6.03 16.05
CA ILE A 211 -9.89 5.57 16.97
C ILE A 211 -10.42 5.69 18.42
N PRO A 212 -10.57 4.57 19.17
CA PRO A 212 -11.02 4.60 20.57
C PRO A 212 -9.93 5.19 21.47
N LYS A 213 -10.23 6.33 22.11
CA LYS A 213 -9.26 7.07 22.93
C LYS A 213 -8.93 6.40 24.26
N ASP A 214 -9.75 5.47 24.68
CA ASP A 214 -9.54 4.61 25.85
C ASP A 214 -8.61 3.42 25.56
N LEU A 215 -8.49 3.02 24.28
CA LEU A 215 -7.63 1.91 23.86
C LEU A 215 -6.30 2.39 23.26
N TYR A 216 -6.27 3.57 22.66
CA TYR A 216 -5.10 4.09 21.95
C TYR A 216 -4.69 5.47 22.47
N THR A 217 -3.40 5.61 22.77
CA THR A 217 -2.77 6.85 23.24
C THR A 217 -1.62 7.24 22.33
N ASP A 218 -1.01 8.40 22.54
CA ASP A 218 0.15 8.90 21.76
C ASP A 218 -0.04 8.85 20.23
N ILE A 219 -1.24 9.24 19.78
CA ILE A 219 -1.58 9.20 18.34
C ILE A 219 -0.77 10.23 17.58
N LYS A 220 -0.02 9.80 16.56
CA LYS A 220 0.77 10.67 15.68
C LYS A 220 0.36 10.51 14.22
N ILE A 221 -0.04 11.60 13.60
CA ILE A 221 -0.36 11.67 12.18
C ILE A 221 0.76 12.41 11.46
N ARG A 222 1.36 11.79 10.45
CA ARG A 222 2.42 12.38 9.64
C ARG A 222 2.03 12.36 8.17
N LYS A 223 2.20 13.49 7.48
CA LYS A 223 1.88 13.66 6.06
C LYS A 223 3.14 14.08 5.31
N TYR A 224 3.56 13.26 4.38
CA TYR A 224 4.69 13.50 3.48
C TYR A 224 4.17 13.74 2.07
N MET A 225 3.76 14.98 1.80
CA MET A 225 3.15 15.34 0.52
C MET A 225 4.21 15.60 -0.55
N PRO A 226 3.96 15.23 -1.81
CA PRO A 226 4.81 15.63 -2.91
C PRO A 226 4.99 17.15 -2.96
N ASP A 227 6.21 17.60 -3.22
CA ASP A 227 6.52 19.02 -3.42
C ASP A 227 7.34 19.17 -4.71
N GLU A 228 6.72 19.72 -5.73
CA GLU A 228 7.33 19.93 -7.06
C GLU A 228 8.58 20.83 -7.01
N LYS A 229 8.66 21.70 -5.97
CA LYS A 229 9.75 22.67 -5.81
C LYS A 229 10.96 22.10 -5.09
N LYS A 230 10.83 20.95 -4.44
CA LYS A 230 11.93 20.33 -3.69
C LYS A 230 12.54 19.19 -4.49
N PRO A 231 13.88 19.20 -4.68
CA PRO A 231 14.53 18.07 -5.30
C PRO A 231 14.31 16.81 -4.46
N TYR A 232 14.18 15.69 -5.12
CA TYR A 232 14.11 14.38 -4.48
C TYR A 232 15.39 14.09 -3.69
N ARG A 233 15.23 13.49 -2.50
CA ARG A 233 16.31 13.03 -1.63
C ARG A 233 16.07 11.58 -1.25
N ASP A 234 17.13 10.78 -1.15
CA ASP A 234 17.04 9.35 -0.80
C ASP A 234 16.56 9.11 0.65
N ASP A 235 16.74 10.10 1.53
CA ASP A 235 16.26 10.09 2.92
C ASP A 235 14.80 10.58 3.08
N ASP A 236 14.14 10.90 1.98
CA ASP A 236 12.78 11.38 1.98
C ASP A 236 11.80 10.18 2.08
N MET A 237 10.68 10.36 2.80
CA MET A 237 9.60 9.35 2.90
C MET A 237 8.81 9.19 1.60
N ARG A 238 9.19 9.89 0.55
CA ARG A 238 8.57 9.77 -0.76
C ARG A 238 8.94 8.42 -1.38
N LEU A 239 7.92 7.70 -1.85
CA LEU A 239 8.06 6.44 -2.55
C LEU A 239 8.40 6.72 -4.02
N VAL A 240 9.66 7.00 -4.32
CA VAL A 240 10.08 7.34 -5.68
C VAL A 240 10.62 6.10 -6.38
N ARG A 241 10.06 5.82 -7.55
CA ARG A 241 10.72 4.96 -8.54
C ARG A 241 11.53 5.85 -9.46
N LYS A 242 12.85 5.73 -9.42
CA LYS A 242 13.75 6.40 -10.36
C LYS A 242 13.74 5.62 -11.68
N ASP A 243 13.89 6.34 -12.78
CA ASP A 243 14.14 5.78 -14.11
C ASP A 243 13.11 4.73 -14.57
N ILE A 244 11.84 4.96 -14.26
CA ILE A 244 10.77 4.10 -14.79
C ILE A 244 10.47 4.45 -16.24
N SER A 245 10.23 3.44 -17.06
CA SER A 245 9.75 3.61 -18.42
C SER A 245 8.27 4.02 -18.47
N LEU A 246 7.80 4.54 -19.62
CA LEU A 246 6.37 4.74 -19.83
C LEU A 246 5.60 3.41 -19.73
N VAL A 247 6.20 2.30 -20.15
CA VAL A 247 5.62 0.97 -20.03
C VAL A 247 5.44 0.58 -18.56
N ASP A 248 6.43 0.86 -17.69
CA ASP A 248 6.30 0.61 -16.24
C ASP A 248 5.23 1.50 -15.62
N TYR A 249 5.15 2.76 -16.06
CA TYR A 249 4.13 3.69 -15.58
C TYR A 249 2.72 3.24 -15.95
N THR A 250 2.52 2.80 -17.20
CA THR A 250 1.22 2.27 -17.64
C THR A 250 0.88 0.96 -16.92
N ASN A 251 1.85 0.09 -16.69
CA ASN A 251 1.66 -1.12 -15.90
C ASN A 251 1.32 -0.82 -14.43
N TYR A 252 1.87 0.25 -13.86
CA TYR A 252 1.46 0.72 -12.53
C TYR A 252 -0.01 1.15 -12.51
N ILE A 253 -0.47 1.93 -13.50
CA ILE A 253 -1.89 2.32 -13.63
C ILE A 253 -2.77 1.06 -13.81
N ALA A 254 -2.30 0.07 -14.55
CA ALA A 254 -2.99 -1.21 -14.72
C ALA A 254 -3.12 -2.03 -13.41
N THR A 255 -2.48 -1.62 -12.33
CA THR A 255 -2.69 -2.22 -10.98
C THR A 255 -3.85 -1.59 -10.21
N TYR A 256 -4.47 -0.53 -10.70
CA TYR A 256 -5.59 0.14 -10.02
C TYR A 256 -6.86 -0.71 -10.05
N SER A 257 -7.63 -0.67 -8.98
CA SER A 257 -8.96 -1.33 -8.95
C SER A 257 -9.89 -0.78 -10.03
N SER A 258 -9.85 0.52 -10.29
CA SER A 258 -10.62 1.17 -11.34
C SER A 258 -10.27 0.65 -12.74
N PHE A 259 -8.99 0.34 -13.00
CA PHE A 259 -8.58 -0.25 -14.28
C PHE A 259 -9.20 -1.65 -14.49
N HIS A 260 -9.17 -2.50 -13.46
CA HIS A 260 -9.79 -3.81 -13.52
C HIS A 260 -11.30 -3.73 -13.70
N ASN A 261 -11.98 -2.86 -12.95
CA ASN A 261 -13.42 -2.69 -13.05
C ASN A 261 -13.83 -2.11 -14.42
N TYR A 262 -13.03 -1.20 -14.99
CA TYR A 262 -13.22 -0.70 -16.34
C TYR A 262 -13.05 -1.81 -17.38
N GLU A 263 -12.03 -2.67 -17.27
CA GLU A 263 -11.82 -3.80 -18.19
C GLU A 263 -12.97 -4.80 -18.12
N GLU A 264 -13.44 -5.15 -16.93
CA GLU A 264 -14.61 -6.04 -16.77
C GLU A 264 -15.85 -5.45 -17.42
N ALA A 265 -16.07 -4.15 -17.33
CA ALA A 265 -17.26 -3.50 -17.87
C ALA A 265 -17.21 -3.28 -19.39
N THR A 266 -16.03 -3.06 -19.96
CA THR A 266 -15.89 -2.57 -21.33
C THR A 266 -15.08 -3.48 -22.24
N GLY A 267 -14.19 -4.31 -21.69
CA GLY A 267 -13.22 -5.10 -22.46
C GLY A 267 -12.12 -4.26 -23.13
N ASN A 268 -11.97 -2.98 -22.76
CA ASN A 268 -11.16 -2.00 -23.50
C ASN A 268 -10.03 -1.36 -22.70
N ALA A 269 -9.74 -1.82 -21.46
CA ALA A 269 -8.77 -1.14 -20.59
C ALA A 269 -7.37 -1.02 -21.22
N ARG A 270 -6.94 -2.03 -21.96
CA ARG A 270 -5.64 -1.98 -22.64
C ARG A 270 -5.52 -0.83 -23.62
N LYS A 271 -6.59 -0.47 -24.33
CA LYS A 271 -6.60 0.65 -25.28
C LYS A 271 -6.41 2.02 -24.62
N LEU A 272 -6.53 2.10 -23.29
CA LEU A 272 -6.29 3.33 -22.56
C LEU A 272 -4.79 3.63 -22.36
N ILE A 273 -3.97 2.59 -22.39
CA ILE A 273 -2.55 2.66 -22.04
C ILE A 273 -1.63 2.27 -23.20
N GLU A 274 -2.18 1.81 -24.32
CA GLU A 274 -1.50 1.63 -25.63
C GLU A 274 -1.52 2.93 -26.43
#